data_3f3ded6902798dd027b512a60efb4a62
#
_entry.id   3f3ded6902798dd027b512a60efb4a62
#
_cell.length_a   1.000
_cell.length_b   1.000
_cell.length_c   1.000
_cell.angle_alpha   90.00
_cell.angle_beta   90.00
_cell.angle_gamma   90.00
#
_symmetry.space_group_name_H-M   'P 1'
#
loop_
_entity.id
_entity.type
_entity.pdbx_description
1 polymer ?
#
loop_
_entity_poly.entity_id
_entity_poly.type
_entity_poly.pdbx_seq_one_letter_code
_entity_poly.pdbx_strand_id
1 'polypeptide(L)'
;MSMVELTEGQPRSSDGLQMDWIEVPFGPFFPGLPAGLRLTLTLDGDTVAASEVRSLVGRAELVDGPPMAVVDFVERLAAMMPLSPVSYRALACAAIEVAAGVEPDHDARRGRAAAVERERIASHLNWLAELGLQSGFLWLAARAGALQLAVQGADVAGIATQAGAIRRLSRRVQAAPLMRMRLRRIARIGKDAPASGPVDRARGGGSDARTGDPTLKDLGFEMRVRNGGDALARLRLRCDEIAQSLDVIAAAGRIAVPQVPDVDRVSGEGEARIETPRGTASLRVKLANGKVVEADLDTPTDVNIALVETVTAQRELGDALSAVASLDLSPWEVRG
;
A
#
# COMPACT_ATOMS: atom_id res chain seq x y z
N MET A 1 49.86 19.08 7.68
CA MET A 1 48.41 18.97 7.73
C MET A 1 48.06 18.17 8.98
N SER A 2 47.48 18.81 9.97
CA SER A 2 47.10 18.16 11.25
C SER A 2 45.83 17.34 11.01
N MET A 3 45.71 16.19 11.69
CA MET A 3 44.44 15.40 11.66
C MET A 3 43.24 16.24 12.09
N VAL A 4 43.45 17.27 12.89
CA VAL A 4 42.42 18.22 13.34
C VAL A 4 41.92 19.07 12.18
N GLU A 5 42.76 19.47 11.21
CA GLU A 5 42.37 20.25 10.03
C GLU A 5 41.54 19.44 9.03
N LEU A 6 41.73 18.11 8.98
CA LEU A 6 40.98 17.20 8.09
C LEU A 6 39.56 16.89 8.59
N THR A 7 39.30 17.09 9.87
CA THR A 7 38.03 16.79 10.50
C THR A 7 37.24 18.05 10.92
N GLU A 8 37.79 19.23 10.63
CA GLU A 8 37.13 20.51 10.93
C GLU A 8 35.85 20.65 10.06
N GLY A 9 34.70 20.79 10.74
CA GLY A 9 33.39 20.88 10.05
C GLY A 9 32.64 19.56 9.87
N GLN A 10 33.24 18.42 10.27
CA GLN A 10 32.52 17.15 10.24
C GLN A 10 31.54 17.02 11.42
N PRO A 11 30.41 16.32 11.23
CA PRO A 11 29.48 16.05 12.31
C PRO A 11 30.12 15.24 13.43
N ARG A 12 29.62 15.40 14.65
CA ARG A 12 30.08 14.67 15.82
C ARG A 12 29.03 13.67 16.26
N SER A 13 29.47 12.45 16.58
CA SER A 13 28.65 11.45 17.22
C SER A 13 28.25 11.88 18.64
N SER A 14 27.29 11.17 19.27
CA SER A 14 26.78 11.46 20.60
C SER A 14 27.85 11.42 21.72
N ASP A 15 28.98 10.74 21.48
CA ASP A 15 30.14 10.67 22.35
C ASP A 15 31.20 11.77 22.09
N GLY A 16 30.93 12.67 21.11
CA GLY A 16 31.76 13.80 20.76
C GLY A 16 32.90 13.50 19.78
N LEU A 17 33.02 12.28 19.28
CA LEU A 17 34.00 11.90 18.27
C LEU A 17 33.58 12.46 16.91
N GLN A 18 34.54 12.97 16.15
CA GLN A 18 34.32 13.33 14.74
C GLN A 18 34.30 12.06 13.92
N MET A 19 33.18 11.81 13.25
CA MET A 19 33.00 10.68 12.36
C MET A 19 32.56 11.15 10.97
N ASP A 20 33.08 10.49 9.92
CA ASP A 20 32.55 10.69 8.58
C ASP A 20 31.16 10.05 8.51
N TRP A 21 30.17 10.84 8.12
CA TRP A 21 28.88 10.29 7.77
C TRP A 21 28.97 9.54 6.44
N ILE A 22 28.37 8.37 6.42
CA ILE A 22 28.40 7.49 5.26
C ILE A 22 27.02 7.43 4.65
N GLU A 23 26.90 7.74 3.35
CA GLU A 23 25.68 7.53 2.59
C GLU A 23 25.63 6.11 2.05
N VAL A 24 24.57 5.39 2.40
CA VAL A 24 24.34 4.01 1.96
C VAL A 24 23.03 3.92 1.21
N PRO A 25 23.04 3.64 -0.12
CA PRO A 25 21.83 3.45 -0.90
C PRO A 25 21.32 2.01 -0.78
N PHE A 26 20.01 1.86 -0.59
CA PHE A 26 19.24 0.62 -0.62
C PHE A 26 18.26 0.64 -1.78
N GLY A 27 18.19 -0.41 -2.56
CA GLY A 27 17.35 -0.47 -3.76
C GLY A 27 18.11 -0.20 -5.06
N PRO A 28 17.44 -0.30 -6.24
CA PRO A 28 15.99 -0.53 -6.40
C PRO A 28 15.50 -1.96 -6.14
N PHE A 29 16.37 -2.93 -5.87
CA PHE A 29 16.06 -4.35 -5.68
C PHE A 29 16.56 -4.86 -4.32
N PHE A 30 16.37 -4.10 -3.26
CA PHE A 30 16.78 -4.53 -1.93
C PHE A 30 15.68 -5.42 -1.30
N PRO A 31 16.04 -6.61 -0.75
CA PRO A 31 15.07 -7.53 -0.15
C PRO A 31 14.26 -6.87 0.98
N GLY A 32 12.94 -7.01 0.92
CA GLY A 32 12.01 -6.43 1.90
C GLY A 32 11.64 -4.96 1.66
N LEU A 33 12.20 -4.31 0.63
CA LEU A 33 11.70 -3.03 0.11
C LEU A 33 11.04 -3.26 -1.25
N PRO A 34 9.98 -2.49 -1.60
CA PRO A 34 9.34 -2.62 -2.90
C PRO A 34 10.34 -2.34 -4.04
N ALA A 35 10.34 -3.19 -5.05
CA ALA A 35 11.16 -2.98 -6.25
C ALA A 35 10.83 -1.62 -6.89
N GLY A 36 11.86 -0.86 -7.27
CA GLY A 36 11.74 0.50 -7.78
C GLY A 36 11.84 1.60 -6.73
N LEU A 37 11.89 1.27 -5.44
CA LEU A 37 12.16 2.24 -4.38
C LEU A 37 13.68 2.36 -4.16
N ARG A 38 14.19 3.59 -4.12
CA ARG A 38 15.53 3.91 -3.65
C ARG A 38 15.42 4.62 -2.31
N LEU A 39 16.07 4.04 -1.29
CA LEU A 39 16.23 4.62 0.03
C LEU A 39 17.71 4.90 0.25
N THR A 40 18.09 6.16 0.48
CA THR A 40 19.45 6.53 0.84
C THR A 40 19.46 6.90 2.32
N LEU A 41 20.28 6.22 3.11
CA LEU A 41 20.45 6.51 4.52
C LEU A 41 21.84 7.13 4.75
N THR A 42 21.87 8.26 5.45
CA THR A 42 23.11 8.84 5.97
C THR A 42 23.32 8.29 7.37
N LEU A 43 24.41 7.58 7.57
CA LEU A 43 24.71 6.88 8.83
C LEU A 43 25.77 7.62 9.62
N ASP A 44 25.54 7.78 10.92
CA ASP A 44 26.50 8.11 11.97
C ASP A 44 26.78 6.81 12.74
N GLY A 45 27.85 6.11 12.41
CA GLY A 45 28.05 4.74 12.84
C GLY A 45 26.99 3.79 12.28
N ASP A 46 26.18 3.20 13.15
CA ASP A 46 25.06 2.34 12.79
C ASP A 46 23.68 3.03 12.89
N THR A 47 23.70 4.31 13.29
CA THR A 47 22.50 5.12 13.53
C THR A 47 22.19 6.00 12.32
N VAL A 48 20.92 6.08 11.93
CA VAL A 48 20.45 6.92 10.82
C VAL A 48 20.40 8.39 11.25
N ALA A 49 21.27 9.22 10.66
CA ALA A 49 21.28 10.67 10.86
C ALA A 49 20.29 11.36 9.91
N ALA A 50 20.21 10.90 8.65
CA ALA A 50 19.28 11.42 7.65
C ALA A 50 18.81 10.29 6.71
N SER A 51 17.67 10.50 6.04
CA SER A 51 17.17 9.56 5.05
C SER A 51 16.52 10.31 3.88
N GLU A 52 16.72 9.79 2.69
CA GLU A 52 16.08 10.23 1.47
C GLU A 52 15.42 9.03 0.80
N VAL A 53 14.19 9.21 0.33
CA VAL A 53 13.45 8.18 -0.41
C VAL A 53 13.02 8.72 -1.76
N ARG A 54 13.23 7.93 -2.80
CA ARG A 54 12.82 8.27 -4.18
C ARG A 54 12.22 7.06 -4.87
N SER A 55 11.20 7.30 -5.69
CA SER A 55 10.77 6.33 -6.67
C SER A 55 11.63 6.43 -7.92
N LEU A 56 12.11 5.29 -8.42
CA LEU A 56 12.83 5.21 -9.70
C LEU A 56 11.91 4.82 -10.87
N VAL A 57 10.66 4.50 -10.59
CA VAL A 57 9.66 4.11 -11.58
C VAL A 57 8.56 5.16 -11.75
N GLY A 58 8.18 5.85 -10.69
CA GLY A 58 7.29 6.99 -10.68
C GLY A 58 5.96 6.79 -11.44
N ARG A 59 5.02 7.68 -11.18
CA ARG A 59 3.77 7.71 -11.93
C ARG A 59 3.88 8.73 -13.06
N ALA A 60 3.70 8.28 -14.31
CA ALA A 60 3.56 9.16 -15.46
C ALA A 60 2.20 9.89 -15.43
N GLU A 61 2.05 10.95 -16.22
CA GLU A 61 0.76 11.61 -16.42
C GLU A 61 -0.27 10.61 -16.95
N LEU A 62 -1.49 10.70 -16.44
CA LEU A 62 -2.57 9.75 -16.79
C LEU A 62 -3.11 9.99 -18.19
N VAL A 63 -3.23 11.25 -18.58
CA VAL A 63 -3.63 11.68 -19.91
C VAL A 63 -2.55 12.62 -20.43
N ASP A 64 -1.71 12.11 -21.33
CA ASP A 64 -0.66 12.86 -22.01
C ASP A 64 -0.96 12.84 -23.50
N GLY A 65 -1.44 13.99 -24.01
CA GLY A 65 -1.78 14.14 -25.43
C GLY A 65 -3.29 14.12 -25.74
N PRO A 66 -3.73 13.48 -26.85
CA PRO A 66 -5.11 13.54 -27.31
C PRO A 66 -6.07 12.80 -26.39
N PRO A 67 -7.40 13.15 -26.44
CA PRO A 67 -8.43 12.45 -25.68
C PRO A 67 -8.38 10.93 -25.82
N MET A 68 -8.35 10.21 -24.71
CA MET A 68 -8.17 8.75 -24.66
C MET A 68 -9.52 8.03 -24.59
N ALA A 69 -9.69 6.92 -25.31
CA ALA A 69 -10.86 6.08 -25.13
C ALA A 69 -10.96 5.56 -23.69
N VAL A 70 -12.17 5.44 -23.17
CA VAL A 70 -12.41 5.03 -21.77
C VAL A 70 -11.78 3.68 -21.45
N VAL A 71 -11.87 2.71 -22.38
CA VAL A 71 -11.27 1.39 -22.21
C VAL A 71 -9.75 1.47 -22.09
N ASP A 72 -9.10 2.27 -22.93
CA ASP A 72 -7.65 2.44 -22.93
C ASP A 72 -7.18 3.14 -21.66
N PHE A 73 -7.94 4.12 -21.16
CA PHE A 73 -7.66 4.80 -19.89
C PHE A 73 -7.70 3.84 -18.70
N VAL A 74 -8.76 3.01 -18.62
CA VAL A 74 -8.93 2.04 -17.52
C VAL A 74 -7.80 1.00 -17.52
N GLU A 75 -7.47 0.46 -18.72
CA GLU A 75 -6.38 -0.51 -18.84
C GLU A 75 -5.01 0.14 -18.54
N ARG A 76 -4.78 1.36 -19.01
CA ARG A 76 -3.55 2.11 -18.74
C ARG A 76 -3.39 2.35 -17.23
N LEU A 77 -4.42 2.85 -16.53
CA LEU A 77 -4.33 3.10 -15.10
C LEU A 77 -4.07 1.81 -14.31
N ALA A 78 -4.75 0.72 -14.63
CA ALA A 78 -4.51 -0.57 -14.00
C ALA A 78 -3.08 -1.08 -14.23
N ALA A 79 -2.55 -0.94 -15.46
CA ALA A 79 -1.19 -1.35 -15.81
C ALA A 79 -0.10 -0.48 -15.12
N MET A 80 -0.38 0.82 -14.91
CA MET A 80 0.53 1.72 -14.20
C MET A 80 0.66 1.41 -12.71
N MET A 81 -0.28 0.64 -12.14
CA MET A 81 -0.37 0.33 -10.71
C MET A 81 -0.22 -1.18 -10.44
N PRO A 82 0.94 -1.80 -10.77
CA PRO A 82 1.09 -3.25 -10.79
C PRO A 82 0.93 -3.94 -9.43
N LEU A 83 1.04 -3.19 -8.33
CA LEU A 83 0.83 -3.72 -6.97
C LEU A 83 -0.64 -3.71 -6.52
N SER A 84 -1.53 -3.05 -7.27
CA SER A 84 -2.97 -2.95 -6.96
C SER A 84 -3.83 -2.72 -8.22
N PRO A 85 -3.63 -3.49 -9.32
CA PRO A 85 -4.26 -3.23 -10.60
C PRO A 85 -5.78 -3.31 -10.56
N VAL A 86 -6.35 -4.21 -9.75
CA VAL A 86 -7.81 -4.38 -9.64
C VAL A 86 -8.44 -3.20 -8.91
N SER A 87 -7.80 -2.69 -7.86
CA SER A 87 -8.26 -1.51 -7.13
C SER A 87 -8.28 -0.28 -8.05
N TYR A 88 -7.21 -0.03 -8.80
CA TYR A 88 -7.15 1.13 -9.68
C TYR A 88 -8.05 0.99 -10.91
N ARG A 89 -8.25 -0.24 -11.41
CA ARG A 89 -9.29 -0.51 -12.40
C ARG A 89 -10.68 -0.18 -11.87
N ALA A 90 -11.00 -0.61 -10.64
CA ALA A 90 -12.28 -0.33 -9.99
C ALA A 90 -12.49 1.17 -9.77
N LEU A 91 -11.43 1.88 -9.37
CA LEU A 91 -11.44 3.33 -9.19
C LEU A 91 -11.73 4.07 -10.50
N ALA A 92 -11.05 3.68 -11.59
CA ALA A 92 -11.28 4.28 -12.91
C ALA A 92 -12.71 4.04 -13.38
N CYS A 93 -13.21 2.80 -13.28
CA CYS A 93 -14.60 2.49 -13.65
C CYS A 93 -15.59 3.33 -12.82
N ALA A 94 -15.39 3.43 -11.50
CA ALA A 94 -16.28 4.20 -10.63
C ALA A 94 -16.28 5.71 -10.94
N ALA A 95 -15.11 6.30 -11.21
CA ALA A 95 -15.03 7.72 -11.58
C ALA A 95 -15.73 8.00 -12.92
N ILE A 96 -15.57 7.10 -13.90
CA ILE A 96 -16.23 7.21 -15.21
C ILE A 96 -17.74 6.99 -15.08
N GLU A 97 -18.20 6.04 -14.26
CA GLU A 97 -19.62 5.80 -13.96
C GLU A 97 -20.27 7.07 -13.38
N VAL A 98 -19.60 7.74 -12.44
CA VAL A 98 -20.07 9.03 -11.89
C VAL A 98 -20.11 10.10 -12.97
N ALA A 99 -19.06 10.24 -13.79
CA ALA A 99 -19.00 11.24 -14.87
C ALA A 99 -20.09 11.02 -15.93
N ALA A 100 -20.49 9.76 -16.14
CA ALA A 100 -21.49 9.37 -17.12
C ALA A 100 -22.92 9.30 -16.54
N GLY A 101 -23.10 9.38 -15.23
CA GLY A 101 -24.40 9.19 -14.58
C GLY A 101 -24.94 7.75 -14.71
N VAL A 102 -24.05 6.77 -14.82
CA VAL A 102 -24.38 5.35 -14.95
C VAL A 102 -24.14 4.64 -13.63
N GLU A 103 -25.08 3.82 -13.20
CA GLU A 103 -24.92 2.98 -12.01
C GLU A 103 -24.76 1.51 -12.37
N PRO A 104 -23.72 0.82 -11.87
CA PRO A 104 -23.59 -0.62 -12.03
C PRO A 104 -24.70 -1.34 -11.27
N ASP A 105 -25.12 -2.50 -11.78
CA ASP A 105 -26.11 -3.32 -11.10
C ASP A 105 -25.58 -3.88 -9.76
N HIS A 106 -26.50 -4.39 -8.92
CA HIS A 106 -26.18 -4.91 -7.61
C HIS A 106 -25.16 -6.05 -7.66
N ASP A 107 -25.26 -6.94 -8.62
CA ASP A 107 -24.37 -8.09 -8.75
C ASP A 107 -22.96 -7.68 -9.21
N ALA A 108 -22.88 -6.70 -10.10
CA ALA A 108 -21.61 -6.12 -10.52
C ALA A 108 -20.88 -5.43 -9.34
N ARG A 109 -21.64 -4.68 -8.53
CA ARG A 109 -21.08 -4.04 -7.30
C ARG A 109 -20.52 -5.08 -6.32
N ARG A 110 -21.26 -6.15 -6.01
CA ARG A 110 -20.80 -7.23 -5.12
C ARG A 110 -19.58 -7.95 -5.68
N GLY A 111 -19.60 -8.30 -6.96
CA GLY A 111 -18.48 -8.96 -7.61
C GLY A 111 -17.20 -8.09 -7.65
N ARG A 112 -17.34 -6.79 -7.89
CA ARG A 112 -16.28 -5.78 -7.86
C ARG A 112 -15.69 -5.66 -6.46
N ALA A 113 -16.53 -5.52 -5.43
CA ALA A 113 -16.10 -5.46 -4.04
C ALA A 113 -15.27 -6.70 -3.66
N ALA A 114 -15.73 -7.90 -3.99
CA ALA A 114 -15.01 -9.14 -3.75
C ALA A 114 -13.67 -9.23 -4.52
N ALA A 115 -13.60 -8.68 -5.74
CA ALA A 115 -12.34 -8.65 -6.51
C ALA A 115 -11.29 -7.75 -5.85
N VAL A 116 -11.69 -6.60 -5.33
CA VAL A 116 -10.81 -5.68 -4.58
C VAL A 116 -10.37 -6.32 -3.26
N GLU A 117 -11.27 -6.98 -2.53
CA GLU A 117 -10.92 -7.66 -1.29
C GLU A 117 -10.02 -8.89 -1.52
N ARG A 118 -10.14 -9.61 -2.65
CA ARG A 118 -9.17 -10.65 -3.06
C ARG A 118 -7.78 -10.05 -3.29
N GLU A 119 -7.70 -8.92 -3.99
CA GLU A 119 -6.42 -8.20 -4.19
C GLU A 119 -5.85 -7.74 -2.86
N ARG A 120 -6.66 -7.26 -1.91
CA ARG A 120 -6.22 -6.89 -0.55
C ARG A 120 -5.58 -8.06 0.18
N ILE A 121 -6.20 -9.25 0.15
CA ILE A 121 -5.60 -10.46 0.74
C ILE A 121 -4.25 -10.76 0.10
N ALA A 122 -4.18 -10.75 -1.24
CA ALA A 122 -2.95 -11.03 -1.97
C ALA A 122 -1.85 -10.01 -1.65
N SER A 123 -2.18 -8.71 -1.62
CA SER A 123 -1.26 -7.63 -1.28
C SER A 123 -0.73 -7.74 0.15
N HIS A 124 -1.59 -8.00 1.13
CA HIS A 124 -1.15 -8.17 2.52
C HIS A 124 -0.33 -9.45 2.74
N LEU A 125 -0.61 -10.52 2.00
CA LEU A 125 0.21 -11.74 2.02
C LEU A 125 1.58 -11.50 1.38
N ASN A 126 1.65 -10.73 0.27
CA ASN A 126 2.91 -10.31 -0.30
C ASN A 126 3.73 -9.49 0.69
N TRP A 127 3.11 -8.49 1.33
CA TRP A 127 3.77 -7.70 2.36
C TRP A 127 4.30 -8.56 3.52
N LEU A 128 3.55 -9.59 3.96
CA LEU A 128 4.03 -10.55 4.96
C LEU A 128 5.21 -11.37 4.45
N ALA A 129 5.26 -11.72 3.17
CA ALA A 129 6.38 -12.44 2.57
C ALA A 129 7.65 -11.58 2.56
N GLU A 130 7.54 -10.32 2.12
CA GLU A 130 8.65 -9.35 2.12
C GLU A 130 9.16 -9.05 3.53
N LEU A 131 8.25 -8.86 4.49
CA LEU A 131 8.59 -8.71 5.90
C LEU A 131 9.35 -9.94 6.43
N GLY A 132 8.94 -11.14 6.00
CA GLY A 132 9.61 -12.39 6.33
C GLY A 132 11.04 -12.46 5.79
N LEU A 133 11.26 -12.05 4.54
CA LEU A 133 12.58 -11.97 3.92
C LEU A 133 13.48 -11.00 4.68
N GLN A 134 13.02 -9.78 4.89
CA GLN A 134 13.79 -8.72 5.55
C GLN A 134 14.15 -9.05 6.99
N SER A 135 13.24 -9.67 7.73
CA SER A 135 13.44 -10.00 9.15
C SER A 135 14.06 -11.37 9.39
N GLY A 136 14.42 -12.12 8.34
CA GLY A 136 15.03 -13.44 8.42
C GLY A 136 14.07 -14.58 8.78
N PHE A 137 12.75 -14.34 8.71
CA PHE A 137 11.74 -15.37 8.94
C PHE A 137 11.37 -16.10 7.62
N LEU A 138 12.31 -16.87 7.06
CA LEU A 138 12.15 -17.54 5.76
C LEU A 138 10.90 -18.42 5.69
N TRP A 139 10.47 -19.03 6.80
CA TRP A 139 9.22 -19.78 6.85
C TRP A 139 7.98 -18.91 6.57
N LEU A 140 8.01 -17.66 7.03
CA LEU A 140 6.94 -16.69 6.77
C LEU A 140 6.95 -16.26 5.31
N ALA A 141 8.14 -15.90 4.80
CA ALA A 141 8.32 -15.53 3.40
C ALA A 141 7.79 -16.62 2.45
N ALA A 142 8.24 -17.86 2.63
CA ALA A 142 7.81 -18.98 1.80
C ALA A 142 6.31 -19.26 1.90
N ARG A 143 5.75 -19.25 3.11
CA ARG A 143 4.34 -19.59 3.30
C ARG A 143 3.40 -18.50 2.85
N ALA A 144 3.72 -17.24 3.14
CA ALA A 144 2.92 -16.09 2.72
C ALA A 144 2.95 -15.93 1.20
N GLY A 145 4.13 -16.06 0.56
CA GLY A 145 4.26 -16.01 -0.89
C GLY A 145 3.48 -17.10 -1.61
N ALA A 146 3.53 -18.35 -1.11
CA ALA A 146 2.75 -19.44 -1.68
C ALA A 146 1.23 -19.19 -1.59
N LEU A 147 0.75 -18.65 -0.46
CA LEU A 147 -0.66 -18.30 -0.29
C LEU A 147 -1.07 -17.08 -1.14
N GLN A 148 -0.20 -16.10 -1.29
CA GLN A 148 -0.41 -14.95 -2.16
C GLN A 148 -0.66 -15.40 -3.61
N LEU A 149 0.21 -16.24 -4.16
CA LEU A 149 0.05 -16.78 -5.51
C LEU A 149 -1.24 -17.62 -5.67
N ALA A 150 -1.59 -18.41 -4.65
CA ALA A 150 -2.80 -19.22 -4.67
C ALA A 150 -4.10 -18.38 -4.64
N VAL A 151 -4.05 -17.19 -4.03
CA VAL A 151 -5.20 -16.27 -3.89
C VAL A 151 -5.38 -15.39 -5.13
N GLN A 152 -4.29 -14.98 -5.77
CA GLN A 152 -4.27 -13.89 -6.76
C GLN A 152 -5.24 -14.10 -7.94
N GLY A 153 -5.38 -15.34 -8.42
CA GLY A 153 -6.28 -15.70 -9.51
C GLY A 153 -7.49 -16.57 -9.09
N ALA A 154 -7.67 -16.81 -7.78
CA ALA A 154 -8.69 -17.72 -7.30
C ALA A 154 -10.11 -17.15 -7.42
N ASP A 155 -11.08 -18.02 -7.69
CA ASP A 155 -12.50 -17.75 -7.50
C ASP A 155 -12.91 -17.91 -6.01
N VAL A 156 -14.20 -17.78 -5.71
CA VAL A 156 -14.71 -17.90 -4.33
C VAL A 156 -14.41 -19.27 -3.72
N ALA A 157 -14.52 -20.34 -4.49
CA ALA A 157 -14.25 -21.69 -4.02
C ALA A 157 -12.76 -21.92 -3.74
N GLY A 158 -11.88 -21.41 -4.61
CA GLY A 158 -10.43 -21.40 -4.40
C GLY A 158 -10.03 -20.62 -3.15
N ILE A 159 -10.61 -19.43 -2.92
CA ILE A 159 -10.40 -18.64 -1.70
C ILE A 159 -10.86 -19.41 -0.47
N ALA A 160 -12.05 -20.01 -0.49
CA ALA A 160 -12.57 -20.80 0.62
C ALA A 160 -11.64 -21.96 0.99
N THR A 161 -11.04 -22.62 -0.01
CA THR A 161 -10.05 -23.68 0.20
C THR A 161 -8.80 -23.19 0.94
N GLN A 162 -8.33 -21.96 0.65
CA GLN A 162 -7.14 -21.37 1.28
C GLN A 162 -7.43 -20.67 2.61
N ALA A 163 -8.68 -20.33 2.92
CA ALA A 163 -9.06 -19.51 4.07
C ALA A 163 -8.54 -20.06 5.40
N GLY A 164 -8.63 -21.38 5.62
CA GLY A 164 -8.11 -22.02 6.83
C GLY A 164 -6.59 -21.89 6.97
N ALA A 165 -5.84 -22.01 5.88
CA ALA A 165 -4.38 -21.86 5.88
C ALA A 165 -3.97 -20.40 6.11
N ILE A 166 -4.66 -19.44 5.51
CA ILE A 166 -4.45 -17.99 5.66
C ILE A 166 -4.71 -17.59 7.13
N ARG A 167 -5.83 -17.99 7.72
CA ARG A 167 -6.15 -17.69 9.12
C ARG A 167 -5.13 -18.31 10.09
N ARG A 168 -4.61 -19.51 9.81
CA ARG A 168 -3.54 -20.14 10.61
C ARG A 168 -2.23 -19.35 10.51
N LEU A 169 -1.84 -18.90 9.30
CA LEU A 169 -0.66 -18.06 9.10
C LEU A 169 -0.77 -16.75 9.89
N SER A 170 -1.89 -16.03 9.76
CA SER A 170 -2.16 -14.76 10.46
C SER A 170 -2.06 -14.93 11.98
N ARG A 171 -2.63 -15.99 12.55
CA ARG A 171 -2.52 -16.28 13.99
C ARG A 171 -1.08 -16.60 14.40
N ARG A 172 -0.36 -17.40 13.61
CA ARG A 172 1.01 -17.81 13.91
C ARG A 172 1.97 -16.62 13.91
N VAL A 173 1.88 -15.75 12.92
CA VAL A 173 2.78 -14.58 12.82
C VAL A 173 2.52 -13.58 13.96
N GLN A 174 1.27 -13.35 14.32
CA GLN A 174 0.92 -12.47 15.45
C GLN A 174 1.35 -13.04 16.81
N ALA A 175 1.38 -14.36 16.96
CA ALA A 175 1.80 -15.06 18.17
C ALA A 175 3.33 -15.19 18.29
N ALA A 176 4.09 -15.06 17.19
CA ALA A 176 5.54 -15.30 17.18
C ALA A 176 6.29 -14.31 18.09
N PRO A 177 6.97 -14.77 19.18
CA PRO A 177 7.60 -13.86 20.15
C PRO A 177 8.69 -12.98 19.54
N LEU A 178 9.56 -13.57 18.70
CA LEU A 178 10.64 -12.83 18.03
C LEU A 178 10.10 -11.75 17.07
N MET A 179 9.05 -12.03 16.32
CA MET A 179 8.40 -11.05 15.44
C MET A 179 7.83 -9.89 16.27
N ARG A 180 7.17 -10.20 17.38
CA ARG A 180 6.64 -9.18 18.30
C ARG A 180 7.75 -8.32 18.90
N MET A 181 8.86 -8.92 19.31
CA MET A 181 10.01 -8.20 19.85
C MET A 181 10.62 -7.26 18.79
N ARG A 182 10.76 -7.74 17.56
CA ARG A 182 11.39 -7.01 16.46
C ARG A 182 10.56 -5.83 15.94
N LEU A 183 9.24 -5.90 16.03
CA LEU A 183 8.34 -4.87 15.46
C LEU A 183 7.75 -3.93 16.51
N ARG A 184 7.81 -4.29 17.79
CA ARG A 184 7.25 -3.48 18.86
C ARG A 184 8.05 -2.19 19.04
N ARG A 185 7.36 -1.06 19.07
CA ARG A 185 7.91 0.30 19.18
C ARG A 185 8.76 0.76 17.97
N ILE A 186 8.90 -0.07 16.93
CA ILE A 186 9.55 0.33 15.69
C ILE A 186 8.60 1.18 14.87
N ALA A 187 9.11 2.24 14.25
CA ALA A 187 8.35 3.15 13.38
C ALA A 187 7.04 3.65 13.99
N ARG A 188 7.09 4.09 15.24
CA ARG A 188 5.90 4.64 15.90
C ARG A 188 5.59 6.02 15.30
N ILE A 189 4.37 6.16 14.79
CA ILE A 189 3.87 7.40 14.19
C ILE A 189 2.91 8.06 15.16
N GLY A 190 3.12 9.36 15.41
CA GLY A 190 2.24 10.19 16.23
C GLY A 190 0.88 10.42 15.57
N LYS A 191 -0.13 10.80 16.35
CA LYS A 191 -1.50 10.99 15.85
C LYS A 191 -1.63 12.16 14.87
N ASP A 192 -0.77 13.16 15.00
CA ASP A 192 -0.86 14.42 14.23
C ASP A 192 -0.13 14.34 12.86
N ALA A 193 0.70 13.32 12.63
CA ALA A 193 1.39 13.16 11.35
C ALA A 193 0.40 12.75 10.25
N PRO A 194 0.46 13.32 9.04
CA PRO A 194 -0.33 12.84 7.92
C PRO A 194 -0.04 11.37 7.62
N ALA A 195 -1.08 10.55 7.52
CA ALA A 195 -0.95 9.15 7.16
C ALA A 195 -2.23 8.65 6.49
N SER A 196 -2.13 7.58 5.70
CA SER A 196 -3.25 6.99 4.99
C SER A 196 -3.32 5.47 5.20
N GLY A 197 -4.52 4.92 5.09
CA GLY A 197 -4.78 3.49 5.05
C GLY A 197 -4.37 2.74 6.32
N PRO A 198 -3.80 1.52 6.19
CA PRO A 198 -3.38 0.73 7.34
C PRO A 198 -2.36 1.41 8.25
N VAL A 199 -1.58 2.36 7.73
CA VAL A 199 -0.63 3.15 8.53
C VAL A 199 -1.38 4.03 9.53
N ASP A 200 -2.43 4.70 9.09
CA ASP A 200 -3.26 5.58 9.93
C ASP A 200 -4.17 4.77 10.86
N ARG A 201 -4.86 3.76 10.35
CA ARG A 201 -5.73 2.90 11.16
C ARG A 201 -4.99 2.12 12.25
N ALA A 202 -3.69 1.86 12.08
CA ALA A 202 -2.87 1.20 13.10
C ALA A 202 -2.57 2.06 14.33
N ARG A 203 -2.82 3.37 14.29
CA ARG A 203 -2.62 4.32 15.41
C ARG A 203 -3.95 4.79 16.06
N GLY A 204 -5.06 4.16 15.69
CA GLY A 204 -6.39 4.44 16.26
C GLY A 204 -7.14 5.57 15.57
N GLY A 205 -6.63 6.03 14.45
CA GLY A 205 -7.25 7.07 13.64
C GLY A 205 -7.70 6.56 12.29
N GLY A 206 -8.00 7.51 11.45
CA GLY A 206 -8.15 7.33 10.03
C GLY A 206 -9.55 7.11 9.53
N SER A 207 -9.62 7.29 8.23
CA SER A 207 -10.78 6.97 7.42
C SER A 207 -10.50 5.69 6.63
N ASP A 208 -11.59 5.10 6.16
CA ASP A 208 -11.57 3.96 5.25
C ASP A 208 -12.71 4.19 4.26
N ALA A 209 -12.38 4.31 2.98
CA ALA A 209 -13.37 4.60 1.94
C ALA A 209 -14.48 3.54 1.86
N ARG A 210 -14.20 2.34 2.34
CA ARG A 210 -15.19 1.23 2.41
C ARG A 210 -16.34 1.50 3.38
N THR A 211 -16.13 2.35 4.39
CA THR A 211 -17.15 2.64 5.42
C THR A 211 -18.41 3.29 4.84
N GLY A 212 -18.25 4.09 3.77
CA GLY A 212 -19.35 4.76 3.08
C GLY A 212 -20.02 3.92 1.99
N ASP A 213 -19.50 2.74 1.67
CA ASP A 213 -20.02 1.89 0.59
C ASP A 213 -21.17 0.99 1.10
N PRO A 214 -22.42 1.20 0.63
CA PRO A 214 -23.56 0.39 1.05
C PRO A 214 -23.40 -1.09 0.70
N THR A 215 -22.76 -1.42 -0.43
CA THR A 215 -22.51 -2.81 -0.82
C THR A 215 -21.61 -3.51 0.18
N LEU A 216 -20.52 -2.87 0.58
CA LEU A 216 -19.59 -3.44 1.57
C LEU A 216 -20.23 -3.57 2.96
N LYS A 217 -21.08 -2.59 3.34
CA LYS A 217 -21.84 -2.67 4.58
C LYS A 217 -22.79 -3.88 4.57
N ASP A 218 -23.50 -4.12 3.46
CA ASP A 218 -24.38 -5.29 3.29
C ASP A 218 -23.62 -6.62 3.29
N LEU A 219 -22.32 -6.59 2.89
CA LEU A 219 -21.41 -7.73 2.96
C LEU A 219 -20.75 -7.92 4.34
N GLY A 220 -21.13 -7.12 5.35
CA GLY A 220 -20.65 -7.23 6.72
C GLY A 220 -19.30 -6.57 6.95
N PHE A 221 -18.91 -5.61 6.12
CA PHE A 221 -17.69 -4.84 6.33
C PHE A 221 -17.78 -3.95 7.58
N GLU A 222 -16.73 -3.98 8.40
CA GLU A 222 -16.54 -3.08 9.54
C GLU A 222 -15.09 -2.59 9.54
N MET A 223 -14.88 -1.28 9.66
CA MET A 223 -13.53 -0.71 9.69
C MET A 223 -12.72 -1.28 10.87
N ARG A 224 -11.53 -1.80 10.57
CA ARG A 224 -10.59 -2.32 11.57
C ARG A 224 -9.59 -1.25 11.97
N VAL A 225 -9.34 -1.10 13.27
CA VAL A 225 -8.38 -0.15 13.84
C VAL A 225 -7.52 -0.80 14.92
N ARG A 226 -6.33 -0.26 15.13
CA ARG A 226 -5.39 -0.60 16.21
C ARG A 226 -4.83 0.69 16.81
N ASN A 227 -4.33 0.66 18.04
CA ASN A 227 -3.91 1.88 18.76
C ASN A 227 -2.39 1.99 18.98
N GLY A 228 -1.60 1.02 18.51
CA GLY A 228 -0.15 0.98 18.79
C GLY A 228 0.67 2.01 18.01
N GLY A 229 0.27 2.29 16.76
CA GLY A 229 0.97 3.20 15.84
C GLY A 229 2.34 2.71 15.37
N ASP A 230 2.79 1.53 15.78
CA ASP A 230 4.08 0.93 15.45
C ASP A 230 3.96 -0.16 14.36
N ALA A 231 5.08 -0.69 13.92
CA ALA A 231 5.13 -1.75 12.92
C ALA A 231 4.35 -3.02 13.33
N LEU A 232 4.33 -3.33 14.64
CA LEU A 232 3.54 -4.46 15.15
C LEU A 232 2.03 -4.20 15.04
N ALA A 233 1.59 -2.98 15.30
CA ALA A 233 0.18 -2.60 15.14
C ALA A 233 -0.25 -2.70 13.67
N ARG A 234 0.61 -2.27 12.72
CA ARG A 234 0.37 -2.40 11.28
C ARG A 234 0.29 -3.87 10.84
N LEU A 235 1.18 -4.73 11.33
CA LEU A 235 1.12 -6.17 11.08
C LEU A 235 -0.20 -6.77 11.56
N ARG A 236 -0.61 -6.46 12.78
CA ARG A 236 -1.87 -6.97 13.35
C ARG A 236 -3.09 -6.50 12.59
N LEU A 237 -3.11 -5.20 12.23
CA LEU A 237 -4.20 -4.64 11.44
C LEU A 237 -4.34 -5.34 10.09
N ARG A 238 -3.24 -5.57 9.36
CA ARG A 238 -3.28 -6.29 8.08
C ARG A 238 -3.79 -7.73 8.23
N CYS A 239 -3.43 -8.40 9.32
CA CYS A 239 -3.98 -9.72 9.62
C CYS A 239 -5.50 -9.68 9.89
N ASP A 240 -6.01 -8.63 10.55
CA ASP A 240 -7.43 -8.44 10.78
C ASP A 240 -8.17 -8.13 9.46
N GLU A 241 -7.59 -7.30 8.61
CA GLU A 241 -8.14 -6.99 7.28
C GLU A 241 -8.17 -8.22 6.38
N ILE A 242 -7.12 -9.06 6.37
CA ILE A 242 -7.14 -10.35 5.66
C ILE A 242 -8.33 -11.22 6.14
N ALA A 243 -8.53 -11.32 7.45
CA ALA A 243 -9.61 -12.12 8.00
C ALA A 243 -11.00 -11.61 7.56
N GLN A 244 -11.18 -10.28 7.58
CA GLN A 244 -12.43 -9.64 7.15
C GLN A 244 -12.64 -9.75 5.65
N SER A 245 -11.60 -9.57 4.83
CA SER A 245 -11.70 -9.73 3.37
C SER A 245 -12.14 -11.13 2.97
N LEU A 246 -11.70 -12.17 3.71
CA LEU A 246 -12.18 -13.54 3.52
C LEU A 246 -13.69 -13.66 3.79
N ASP A 247 -14.19 -12.98 4.82
CA ASP A 247 -15.62 -13.00 5.17
C ASP A 247 -16.46 -12.23 4.15
N VAL A 248 -15.98 -11.06 3.69
CA VAL A 248 -16.62 -10.25 2.64
C VAL A 248 -16.72 -11.02 1.32
N ILE A 249 -15.65 -11.70 0.90
CA ILE A 249 -15.66 -12.52 -0.33
C ILE A 249 -16.66 -13.66 -0.22
N ALA A 250 -16.70 -14.33 0.93
CA ALA A 250 -17.67 -15.41 1.16
C ALA A 250 -19.13 -14.90 1.12
N ALA A 251 -19.40 -13.73 1.72
CA ALA A 251 -20.72 -13.10 1.70
C ALA A 251 -21.11 -12.62 0.30
N ALA A 252 -20.14 -12.14 -0.51
CA ALA A 252 -20.42 -11.71 -1.88
C ALA A 252 -20.80 -12.87 -2.79
N GLY A 253 -20.29 -14.07 -2.56
CA GLY A 253 -20.61 -15.29 -3.30
C GLY A 253 -20.07 -15.32 -4.74
N ARG A 254 -19.48 -14.24 -5.22
CA ARG A 254 -18.89 -14.12 -6.56
C ARG A 254 -17.72 -13.14 -6.56
N ILE A 255 -16.79 -13.32 -7.48
CA ILE A 255 -15.70 -12.38 -7.76
C ILE A 255 -15.81 -12.00 -9.23
N ALA A 256 -15.85 -10.71 -9.53
CA ALA A 256 -15.88 -10.22 -10.90
C ALA A 256 -14.93 -9.03 -11.06
N VAL A 257 -14.04 -9.11 -12.06
CA VAL A 257 -13.19 -7.99 -12.42
C VAL A 257 -14.07 -6.81 -12.88
N PRO A 258 -13.80 -5.57 -12.42
CA PRO A 258 -14.59 -4.40 -12.82
C PRO A 258 -14.65 -4.26 -14.33
N GLN A 259 -15.86 -4.17 -14.88
CA GLN A 259 -16.09 -3.97 -16.31
C GLN A 259 -16.07 -2.48 -16.61
N VAL A 260 -15.50 -2.14 -17.76
CA VAL A 260 -15.49 -0.76 -18.27
C VAL A 260 -16.93 -0.36 -18.62
N PRO A 261 -17.45 0.77 -18.10
CA PRO A 261 -18.79 1.21 -18.46
C PRO A 261 -18.87 1.66 -19.92
N ASP A 262 -20.02 1.41 -20.53
CA ASP A 262 -20.32 1.93 -21.87
C ASP A 262 -20.79 3.38 -21.75
N VAL A 263 -20.01 4.30 -22.32
CA VAL A 263 -20.21 5.75 -22.17
C VAL A 263 -20.16 6.49 -23.52
N ASP A 264 -20.75 5.91 -24.57
CA ASP A 264 -20.73 6.52 -25.89
C ASP A 264 -21.29 7.97 -25.88
N ARG A 265 -20.48 8.93 -26.36
CA ARG A 265 -20.78 10.37 -26.50
C ARG A 265 -21.15 11.12 -25.21
N VAL A 266 -20.91 10.55 -24.04
CA VAL A 266 -21.16 11.23 -22.77
C VAL A 266 -20.08 12.29 -22.52
N SER A 267 -20.47 13.44 -21.95
CA SER A 267 -19.57 14.47 -21.45
C SER A 267 -19.97 14.79 -20.01
N GLY A 268 -19.00 14.85 -19.10
CA GLY A 268 -19.25 15.13 -17.68
C GLY A 268 -17.98 15.02 -16.87
N GLU A 269 -18.09 15.33 -15.59
CA GLU A 269 -17.00 15.22 -14.63
C GLU A 269 -17.42 14.24 -13.52
N GLY A 270 -16.48 13.42 -13.05
CA GLY A 270 -16.75 12.45 -11.99
C GLY A 270 -15.56 12.30 -11.06
N GLU A 271 -15.85 12.13 -9.79
CA GLU A 271 -14.87 11.79 -8.76
C GLU A 271 -15.29 10.51 -8.06
N ALA A 272 -14.33 9.62 -7.86
CA ALA A 272 -14.52 8.41 -7.07
C ALA A 272 -13.38 8.22 -6.08
N ARG A 273 -13.65 7.46 -5.03
CA ARG A 273 -12.68 7.04 -4.02
C ARG A 273 -12.79 5.55 -3.77
N ILE A 274 -11.65 4.90 -3.60
CA ILE A 274 -11.60 3.49 -3.25
C ILE A 274 -10.52 3.26 -2.18
N GLU A 275 -10.77 2.30 -1.32
CA GLU A 275 -9.75 1.84 -0.39
C GLU A 275 -8.91 0.76 -1.06
N THR A 276 -7.70 1.13 -1.52
CA THR A 276 -6.70 0.15 -1.97
C THR A 276 -6.12 -0.62 -0.77
N PRO A 277 -5.34 -1.68 -0.98
CA PRO A 277 -4.64 -2.35 0.14
C PRO A 277 -3.72 -1.42 0.95
N ARG A 278 -3.28 -0.29 0.36
CA ARG A 278 -2.36 0.69 0.97
C ARG A 278 -3.05 1.89 1.58
N GLY A 279 -4.31 2.13 1.20
CA GLY A 279 -5.10 3.25 1.72
C GLY A 279 -6.05 3.81 0.66
N THR A 280 -6.68 4.93 0.98
CA THR A 280 -7.64 5.57 0.09
C THR A 280 -6.92 6.21 -1.09
N ALA A 281 -7.34 5.84 -2.30
CA ALA A 281 -7.02 6.54 -3.54
C ALA A 281 -8.26 7.29 -4.04
N SER A 282 -8.08 8.49 -4.63
CA SER A 282 -9.14 9.26 -5.27
C SER A 282 -8.77 9.63 -6.70
N LEU A 283 -9.74 9.56 -7.58
CA LEU A 283 -9.58 9.87 -9.01
C LEU A 283 -10.69 10.80 -9.46
N ARG A 284 -10.30 11.92 -10.04
CA ARG A 284 -11.18 12.80 -10.81
C ARG A 284 -10.94 12.59 -12.29
N VAL A 285 -12.01 12.50 -13.05
CA VAL A 285 -11.96 12.39 -14.51
C VAL A 285 -12.93 13.37 -15.16
N LYS A 286 -12.55 13.85 -16.34
CA LYS A 286 -13.41 14.62 -17.22
C LYS A 286 -13.58 13.90 -18.55
N LEU A 287 -14.83 13.69 -18.92
CA LEU A 287 -15.22 13.10 -20.18
C LEU A 287 -15.66 14.19 -21.18
N ALA A 288 -15.24 14.03 -22.42
CA ALA A 288 -15.78 14.77 -23.57
C ALA A 288 -16.04 13.80 -24.72
N ASN A 289 -17.30 13.73 -25.16
CA ASN A 289 -17.73 12.83 -26.24
C ASN A 289 -17.28 11.36 -26.03
N GLY A 290 -17.47 10.79 -24.84
CA GLY A 290 -17.11 9.41 -24.51
C GLY A 290 -15.61 9.15 -24.37
N LYS A 291 -14.77 10.19 -24.27
CA LYS A 291 -13.33 10.07 -24.09
C LYS A 291 -12.86 10.80 -22.84
N VAL A 292 -11.84 10.28 -22.19
CA VAL A 292 -11.17 10.93 -21.07
C VAL A 292 -10.25 12.03 -21.62
N VAL A 293 -10.47 13.27 -21.19
CA VAL A 293 -9.67 14.44 -21.59
C VAL A 293 -8.78 14.95 -20.49
N GLU A 294 -9.17 14.78 -19.23
CA GLU A 294 -8.41 15.16 -18.05
C GLU A 294 -8.58 14.08 -16.97
N ALA A 295 -7.52 13.81 -16.20
CA ALA A 295 -7.56 12.93 -15.05
C ALA A 295 -6.56 13.38 -14.00
N ASP A 296 -6.97 13.37 -12.72
CA ASP A 296 -6.12 13.68 -11.57
C ASP A 296 -6.29 12.61 -10.50
N LEU A 297 -5.17 12.06 -10.01
CA LEU A 297 -5.13 10.93 -9.11
C LEU A 297 -4.33 11.27 -7.86
N ASP A 298 -4.95 11.09 -6.70
CA ASP A 298 -4.27 11.09 -5.40
C ASP A 298 -4.12 9.65 -4.90
N THR A 299 -2.96 9.35 -4.33
CA THR A 299 -2.62 7.99 -3.88
C THR A 299 -2.24 7.97 -2.41
N PRO A 300 -2.43 6.83 -1.72
CA PRO A 300 -2.02 6.70 -0.32
C PRO A 300 -0.50 6.79 -0.12
N THR A 301 0.29 6.40 -1.12
CA THR A 301 1.75 6.47 -1.01
C THR A 301 2.27 7.90 -1.09
N ASP A 302 1.62 8.80 -1.85
CA ASP A 302 1.99 10.23 -1.87
C ASP A 302 1.95 10.84 -0.46
N VAL A 303 1.03 10.37 0.40
CA VAL A 303 0.95 10.79 1.81
C VAL A 303 1.98 10.08 2.68
N ASN A 304 2.09 8.75 2.55
CA ASN A 304 2.88 7.93 3.46
C ASN A 304 4.40 8.02 3.22
N ILE A 305 4.85 8.43 2.03
CA ILE A 305 6.27 8.52 1.70
C ILE A 305 6.99 9.56 2.56
N ALA A 306 6.30 10.65 2.92
CA ALA A 306 6.83 11.69 3.80
C ALA A 306 7.12 11.18 5.24
N LEU A 307 6.57 10.05 5.62
CA LEU A 307 6.82 9.44 6.93
C LEU A 307 8.19 8.75 7.02
N VAL A 308 8.87 8.50 5.90
CA VAL A 308 10.15 7.76 5.88
C VAL A 308 11.18 8.44 6.76
N GLU A 309 11.38 9.75 6.63
CA GLU A 309 12.30 10.51 7.46
C GLU A 309 11.95 10.38 8.95
N THR A 310 10.69 10.55 9.30
CA THR A 310 10.22 10.45 10.70
C THR A 310 10.47 9.08 11.31
N VAL A 311 10.23 7.99 10.57
CA VAL A 311 10.31 6.63 11.12
C VAL A 311 11.73 6.08 11.15
N THR A 312 12.65 6.65 10.38
CA THR A 312 14.06 6.23 10.32
C THR A 312 14.98 7.05 11.22
N ALA A 313 14.61 8.31 11.52
CA ALA A 313 15.44 9.23 12.28
C ALA A 313 15.90 8.64 13.63
N GLN A 314 17.20 8.71 13.89
CA GLN A 314 17.85 8.24 15.13
C GLN A 314 17.58 6.74 15.41
N ARG A 315 17.46 5.92 14.37
CA ARG A 315 17.29 4.46 14.48
C ARG A 315 18.55 3.74 14.03
N GLU A 316 18.82 2.60 14.64
CA GLU A 316 19.79 1.65 14.09
C GLU A 316 19.37 1.20 12.69
N LEU A 317 20.33 0.95 11.82
CA LEU A 317 20.09 0.60 10.41
C LEU A 317 19.04 -0.50 10.21
N GLY A 318 19.12 -1.58 10.98
CA GLY A 318 18.17 -2.71 10.87
C GLY A 318 16.74 -2.33 11.26
N ASP A 319 16.59 -1.47 12.26
CA ASP A 319 15.31 -0.93 12.69
C ASP A 319 14.74 0.08 11.68
N ALA A 320 15.59 0.92 11.08
CA ALA A 320 15.21 1.87 10.06
C ALA A 320 14.69 1.17 8.79
N LEU A 321 15.35 0.12 8.32
CA LEU A 321 14.89 -0.70 7.20
C LEU A 321 13.53 -1.37 7.51
N SER A 322 13.38 -1.92 8.72
CA SER A 322 12.11 -2.50 9.18
C SER A 322 11.00 -1.45 9.31
N ALA A 323 11.36 -0.23 9.69
CA ALA A 323 10.45 0.90 9.79
C ALA A 323 9.87 1.26 8.41
N VAL A 324 10.73 1.44 7.40
CA VAL A 324 10.31 1.76 6.02
C VAL A 324 9.46 0.63 5.43
N ALA A 325 9.89 -0.63 5.55
CA ALA A 325 9.13 -1.77 5.05
C ALA A 325 7.73 -1.88 5.69
N SER A 326 7.58 -1.45 6.94
CA SER A 326 6.29 -1.47 7.63
C SER A 326 5.26 -0.49 7.07
N LEU A 327 5.69 0.53 6.32
CA LEU A 327 4.80 1.51 5.67
C LEU A 327 4.11 0.92 4.44
N ASP A 328 4.70 -0.07 3.76
CA ASP A 328 4.18 -0.68 2.53
C ASP A 328 3.98 0.36 1.41
N LEU A 329 5.03 1.08 1.08
CA LEU A 329 4.99 2.08 0.02
C LEU A 329 4.91 1.42 -1.37
N SER A 330 4.21 2.05 -2.30
CA SER A 330 4.19 1.65 -3.71
C SER A 330 4.96 2.67 -4.56
N PRO A 331 6.14 2.33 -5.08
CA PRO A 331 6.90 3.28 -5.92
C PRO A 331 6.14 3.76 -7.15
N TRP A 332 5.23 2.95 -7.69
CA TRP A 332 4.40 3.32 -8.86
C TRP A 332 3.30 4.33 -8.53
N GLU A 333 2.93 4.49 -7.26
CA GLU A 333 1.95 5.49 -6.82
C GLU A 333 2.55 6.90 -6.65
N VAL A 334 3.87 7.01 -6.53
CA VAL A 334 4.57 8.29 -6.31
C VAL A 334 4.56 9.12 -7.59
N ARG A 335 4.22 10.41 -7.50
CA ARG A 335 4.35 11.35 -8.62
C ARG A 335 5.82 11.44 -9.04
N GLY A 336 6.08 11.30 -10.33
CA GLY A 336 7.40 11.38 -10.93
C GLY A 336 7.94 12.80 -11.02
#